data_d6ccb612858e134e93eb72c2676b9634
#
_entry.id   d6ccb612858e134e93eb72c2676b9634
#
_cell.length_a   1.000
_cell.length_b   1.000
_cell.length_c   1.000
_cell.angle_alpha   90.00
_cell.angle_beta   90.00
_cell.angle_gamma   90.00
#
_symmetry.space_group_name_H-M   'P 1'
#
loop_
_entity.id
_entity.type
_entity.pdbx_description
1 polymer ?
#
loop_
_entity_poly.entity_id
_entity_poly.type
_entity_poly.pdbx_seq_one_letter_code
_entity_poly.pdbx_strand_id
1 'polypeptide(L)'
;MFIYFGNIVDGLYIITLDKHELYNSELDNNSHVKSLKRKFPSTSNAYLWHLRLGHINSNRIQRLVKDGLLEPLDFNEFPVCESCLEGKMTKMPFNAKGNRAKDLLELVHSDVGGPMSIQAKGGYEYFITFTDDYSRFGYVYLMKWKFEAFEKFKEFRAEVENQLGKRINAILSDCGGEYLIRDFKDYLTQNEIVSQLTAPRTPQQNGVAERRNRNLLEMVRSMLSYSTLPVSFWGYALKTAMHILNLVPSKSIPNT
;
A
#
# COMPACT_ATOMS: atom_id res chain seq x y z
N MET A 1 -18.19 -15.55 -16.50
CA MET A 1 -17.28 -15.66 -15.32
C MET A 1 -15.88 -15.42 -15.85
N PHE A 2 -15.35 -14.20 -15.69
CA PHE A 2 -14.02 -13.88 -16.22
C PHE A 2 -12.97 -14.42 -15.25
N ILE A 3 -12.11 -15.29 -15.73
CA ILE A 3 -10.97 -15.81 -14.97
C ILE A 3 -9.77 -14.94 -15.37
N TYR A 4 -9.28 -14.12 -14.45
CA TYR A 4 -8.09 -13.31 -14.66
C TYR A 4 -6.88 -14.05 -14.08
N PHE A 5 -5.87 -14.29 -14.89
CA PHE A 5 -4.58 -14.79 -14.43
C PHE A 5 -3.64 -13.59 -14.27
N GLY A 6 -3.14 -13.39 -13.08
CA GLY A 6 -2.10 -12.41 -12.81
C GLY A 6 -0.80 -13.13 -12.49
N ASN A 7 0.26 -12.82 -13.21
CA ASN A 7 1.60 -13.30 -12.92
C ASN A 7 2.45 -12.18 -12.31
N ILE A 8 3.31 -12.54 -11.37
CA ILE A 8 4.34 -11.61 -10.88
C ILE A 8 5.52 -11.72 -11.82
N VAL A 9 5.84 -10.63 -12.52
CA VAL A 9 7.04 -10.49 -13.34
C VAL A 9 7.81 -9.28 -12.79
N ASP A 10 9.06 -9.50 -12.40
CA ASP A 10 9.92 -8.48 -11.80
C ASP A 10 9.31 -7.75 -10.59
N GLY A 11 8.56 -8.50 -9.75
CA GLY A 11 7.90 -7.95 -8.57
C GLY A 11 6.64 -7.12 -8.83
N LEU A 12 6.15 -7.06 -10.07
CA LEU A 12 4.91 -6.37 -10.45
C LEU A 12 3.83 -7.38 -10.83
N TYR A 13 2.60 -7.18 -10.36
CA TYR A 13 1.45 -7.95 -10.84
C TYR A 13 1.07 -7.49 -12.25
N ILE A 14 1.29 -8.37 -13.24
CA ILE A 14 0.84 -8.16 -14.62
C ILE A 14 -0.46 -8.95 -14.80
N ILE A 15 -1.55 -8.25 -15.07
CA ILE A 15 -2.83 -8.85 -15.43
C ILE A 15 -2.87 -8.95 -16.95
N THR A 16 -2.83 -10.17 -17.47
CA THR A 16 -3.03 -10.41 -18.90
C THR A 16 -4.54 -10.57 -19.15
N LEU A 17 -5.10 -9.66 -19.90
CA LEU A 17 -6.49 -9.78 -20.36
C LEU A 17 -6.48 -10.67 -21.60
N ASP A 18 -7.15 -11.82 -21.51
CA ASP A 18 -7.31 -12.71 -22.66
C ASP A 18 -8.24 -12.05 -23.68
N LYS A 19 -7.72 -11.71 -24.85
CA LYS A 19 -8.44 -11.01 -25.91
C LYS A 19 -9.52 -11.88 -26.59
N HIS A 20 -9.57 -13.17 -26.28
CA HIS A 20 -10.42 -14.13 -27.02
C HIS A 20 -11.91 -14.11 -26.64
N GLU A 21 -12.31 -13.55 -25.49
CA GLU A 21 -13.73 -13.52 -25.09
C GLU A 21 -14.48 -12.22 -25.39
N LEU A 22 -13.84 -11.21 -25.98
CA LEU A 22 -14.50 -9.93 -26.31
C LEU A 22 -15.19 -9.92 -27.69
N TYR A 23 -15.17 -11.03 -28.44
CA TYR A 23 -15.62 -11.03 -29.84
C TYR A 23 -16.97 -11.71 -30.10
N ASN A 24 -17.66 -12.24 -29.11
CA ASN A 24 -18.94 -12.98 -29.31
C ASN A 24 -20.14 -12.39 -28.56
N SER A 25 -20.22 -11.10 -28.34
CA SER A 25 -21.46 -10.41 -28.07
C SER A 25 -21.86 -9.64 -29.35
N GLU A 26 -22.98 -10.01 -29.95
CA GLU A 26 -23.57 -9.36 -31.11
C GLU A 26 -23.60 -7.84 -30.91
N LEU A 27 -22.90 -7.12 -31.77
CA LEU A 27 -22.87 -5.68 -31.82
C LEU A 27 -24.18 -5.18 -32.44
N ASP A 28 -25.07 -4.66 -31.62
CA ASP A 28 -26.08 -3.73 -32.08
C ASP A 28 -25.42 -2.48 -32.65
N ASN A 29 -25.65 -2.23 -33.93
CA ASN A 29 -24.98 -1.26 -34.80
C ASN A 29 -25.36 0.21 -34.51
N ASN A 30 -25.51 0.67 -33.28
CA ASN A 30 -25.82 2.10 -33.03
C ASN A 30 -25.33 2.70 -31.72
N SER A 31 -24.26 2.21 -31.15
CA SER A 31 -23.57 2.97 -30.09
C SER A 31 -22.15 3.32 -30.52
N HIS A 32 -21.92 4.58 -30.84
CA HIS A 32 -20.60 5.15 -30.94
C HIS A 32 -19.90 5.03 -29.56
N VAL A 33 -19.30 3.89 -29.28
CA VAL A 33 -18.29 3.78 -28.23
C VAL A 33 -17.08 4.58 -28.75
N LYS A 34 -17.02 5.86 -28.42
CA LYS A 34 -15.80 6.63 -28.52
C LYS A 34 -14.76 5.94 -27.62
N SER A 35 -13.92 5.11 -28.21
CA SER A 35 -12.68 4.68 -27.61
C SER A 35 -11.92 5.96 -27.25
N LEU A 36 -12.01 6.33 -25.98
CA LEU A 36 -11.16 7.38 -25.41
C LEU A 36 -9.72 6.84 -25.40
N LYS A 37 -9.09 6.79 -26.56
CA LYS A 37 -7.64 6.77 -26.66
C LYS A 37 -7.20 8.09 -26.01
N ARG A 38 -6.90 8.04 -24.70
CA ARG A 38 -6.20 9.14 -24.04
C ARG A 38 -4.92 9.33 -24.87
N LYS A 39 -4.85 10.40 -25.65
CA LYS A 39 -3.60 10.86 -26.26
C LYS A 39 -2.68 11.13 -25.06
N PHE A 40 -1.70 10.27 -24.87
CA PHE A 40 -0.60 10.62 -23.98
C PHE A 40 0.07 11.85 -24.62
N PRO A 41 0.08 13.00 -23.94
CA PRO A 41 0.96 14.09 -24.37
C PRO A 41 2.39 13.51 -24.40
N SER A 42 3.31 14.12 -25.14
CA SER A 42 4.72 13.75 -25.14
C SER A 42 5.20 13.71 -23.68
N THR A 43 5.15 12.52 -23.10
CA THR A 43 5.21 12.36 -21.65
C THR A 43 6.66 12.45 -21.27
N SER A 44 7.05 13.46 -20.48
CA SER A 44 8.42 13.54 -19.97
C SER A 44 8.75 12.21 -19.26
N ASN A 45 9.98 11.74 -19.40
CA ASN A 45 10.41 10.48 -18.77
C ASN A 45 10.15 10.49 -17.25
N ALA A 46 10.25 11.64 -16.60
CA ALA A 46 9.95 11.82 -15.18
C ALA A 46 8.48 11.56 -14.87
N TYR A 47 7.54 12.02 -15.70
CA TYR A 47 6.12 11.78 -15.53
C TYR A 47 5.75 10.31 -15.78
N LEU A 48 6.41 9.66 -16.75
CA LEU A 48 6.23 8.23 -17.00
C LEU A 48 6.64 7.40 -15.77
N TRP A 49 7.74 7.75 -15.11
CA TRP A 49 8.14 7.10 -13.86
C TRP A 49 7.16 7.37 -12.72
N HIS A 50 6.59 8.57 -12.63
CA HIS A 50 5.52 8.88 -11.70
C HIS A 50 4.33 7.91 -11.85
N LEU A 51 3.90 7.66 -13.10
CA LEU A 51 2.83 6.72 -13.39
C LEU A 51 3.22 5.27 -13.04
N ARG A 52 4.40 4.81 -13.48
CA ARG A 52 4.90 3.45 -13.25
C ARG A 52 5.10 3.13 -11.78
N LEU A 53 5.50 4.10 -10.98
CA LEU A 53 5.72 3.96 -9.53
C LEU A 53 4.46 4.28 -8.71
N GLY A 54 3.25 4.06 -9.27
CA GLY A 54 2.00 4.20 -8.55
C GLY A 54 1.75 5.61 -8.04
N HIS A 55 2.07 6.59 -8.85
CA HIS A 55 1.85 8.02 -8.59
C HIS A 55 2.61 8.57 -7.37
N ILE A 56 3.80 8.05 -7.06
CA ILE A 56 4.65 8.61 -6.00
C ILE A 56 5.02 10.07 -6.30
N ASN A 57 5.33 10.82 -5.24
CA ASN A 57 5.71 12.23 -5.35
C ASN A 57 7.02 12.40 -6.15
N SER A 58 7.11 13.47 -6.97
CA SER A 58 8.29 13.84 -7.76
C SER A 58 9.58 13.89 -6.93
N ASN A 59 9.53 14.40 -5.70
CA ASN A 59 10.70 14.43 -4.80
C ASN A 59 11.25 13.03 -4.48
N ARG A 60 10.41 11.98 -4.49
CA ARG A 60 10.87 10.60 -4.32
C ARG A 60 11.56 10.08 -5.58
N ILE A 61 11.04 10.43 -6.75
CA ILE A 61 11.66 10.07 -8.04
C ILE A 61 13.02 10.77 -8.17
N GLN A 62 13.11 12.05 -7.81
CA GLN A 62 14.38 12.78 -7.78
C GLN A 62 15.42 12.11 -6.87
N ARG A 63 14.98 11.51 -5.76
CA ARG A 63 15.87 10.77 -4.88
C ARG A 63 16.37 9.49 -5.54
N LEU A 64 15.51 8.73 -6.22
CA LEU A 64 15.92 7.54 -6.98
C LEU A 64 16.98 7.88 -8.05
N VAL A 65 16.85 9.05 -8.70
CA VAL A 65 17.88 9.55 -9.63
C VAL A 65 19.17 9.88 -8.88
N LYS A 66 19.08 10.60 -7.75
CA LYS A 66 20.25 10.96 -6.94
C LYS A 66 20.99 9.74 -6.39
N ASP A 67 20.25 8.70 -6.02
CA ASP A 67 20.79 7.45 -5.48
C ASP A 67 21.29 6.50 -6.59
N GLY A 68 21.26 6.94 -7.87
CA GLY A 68 21.75 6.18 -9.03
C GLY A 68 20.86 5.00 -9.43
N LEU A 69 19.64 4.90 -8.90
CA LEU A 69 18.69 3.83 -9.20
C LEU A 69 17.88 4.11 -10.49
N LEU A 70 17.84 5.35 -10.93
CA LEU A 70 17.27 5.78 -12.20
C LEU A 70 18.25 6.68 -12.93
N GLU A 71 18.21 6.61 -14.26
CA GLU A 71 18.91 7.54 -15.13
C GLU A 71 18.51 9.00 -14.85
N PRO A 72 19.35 9.98 -15.17
CA PRO A 72 19.02 11.39 -15.02
C PRO A 72 17.69 11.73 -15.74
N LEU A 73 16.80 12.39 -15.03
CA LEU A 73 15.47 12.76 -15.52
C LEU A 73 15.27 14.27 -15.48
N ASP A 74 14.61 14.82 -16.50
CA ASP A 74 14.18 16.21 -16.51
C ASP A 74 12.82 16.37 -15.81
N PHE A 75 12.78 17.27 -14.82
CA PHE A 75 11.58 17.59 -14.03
C PHE A 75 10.99 18.97 -14.38
N ASN A 76 11.58 19.72 -15.34
CA ASN A 76 11.10 21.06 -15.70
C ASN A 76 9.68 21.04 -16.27
N GLU A 77 9.34 20.00 -17.03
CA GLU A 77 8.03 19.80 -17.62
C GLU A 77 7.22 18.69 -16.90
N PHE A 78 7.23 18.67 -15.57
CA PHE A 78 6.46 17.69 -14.82
C PHE A 78 4.99 18.16 -14.71
N PRO A 79 4.06 17.58 -15.48
CA PRO A 79 2.67 18.04 -15.52
C PRO A 79 1.94 17.72 -14.22
N VAL A 80 0.87 18.47 -13.95
CA VAL A 80 -0.06 18.17 -12.88
C VAL A 80 -0.80 16.88 -13.22
N CYS A 81 -0.74 15.90 -12.33
CA CYS A 81 -1.44 14.63 -12.49
C CYS A 81 -2.85 14.73 -11.94
N GLU A 82 -3.86 14.66 -12.79
CA GLU A 82 -5.28 14.72 -12.40
C GLU A 82 -5.64 13.61 -11.43
N SER A 83 -5.21 12.37 -11.70
CA SER A 83 -5.45 11.22 -10.79
C SER A 83 -4.86 11.43 -9.39
N CYS A 84 -3.74 12.20 -9.28
CA CYS A 84 -3.19 12.58 -7.99
C CYS A 84 -4.03 13.65 -7.30
N LEU A 85 -4.60 14.58 -8.04
CA LEU A 85 -5.51 15.60 -7.47
C LEU A 85 -6.79 14.96 -6.94
N GLU A 86 -7.36 14.03 -7.70
CA GLU A 86 -8.56 13.29 -7.29
C GLU A 86 -8.30 12.32 -6.14
N GLY A 87 -7.17 11.61 -6.17
CA GLY A 87 -6.86 10.52 -5.24
C GLY A 87 -6.23 10.94 -3.93
N LYS A 88 -5.53 12.08 -3.87
CA LYS A 88 -4.76 12.48 -2.69
C LYS A 88 -5.52 13.43 -1.79
N MET A 89 -5.58 13.05 -0.51
CA MET A 89 -6.19 13.89 0.53
C MET A 89 -5.25 15.04 0.95
N THR A 90 -5.83 16.17 1.34
CA THR A 90 -5.07 17.29 1.93
C THR A 90 -4.41 16.86 3.25
N LYS A 91 -3.18 17.27 3.48
CA LYS A 91 -2.40 16.90 4.68
C LYS A 91 -2.39 18.04 5.68
N MET A 92 -2.72 17.74 6.94
CA MET A 92 -2.37 18.62 8.06
C MET A 92 -0.92 18.32 8.51
N PRO A 93 -0.09 19.35 8.75
CA PRO A 93 1.28 19.17 9.23
C PRO A 93 1.27 18.63 10.68
N PHE A 94 2.13 17.65 10.95
CA PHE A 94 2.30 17.02 12.26
C PHE A 94 3.74 17.17 12.74
N ASN A 95 3.94 17.76 13.94
CA ASN A 95 5.26 18.19 14.43
C ASN A 95 5.80 17.36 15.62
N ALA A 96 5.24 16.20 15.97
CA ALA A 96 5.76 15.41 17.08
C ALA A 96 7.02 14.62 16.67
N LYS A 97 8.07 14.69 17.49
CA LYS A 97 9.25 13.84 17.42
C LYS A 97 9.02 12.63 18.33
N GLY A 98 8.79 11.46 17.76
CA GLY A 98 8.81 10.18 18.47
C GLY A 98 10.22 9.59 18.48
N ASN A 99 10.52 8.77 19.49
CA ASN A 99 11.71 7.94 19.46
C ASN A 99 11.54 6.86 18.39
N ARG A 100 12.56 6.65 17.59
CA ARG A 100 12.59 5.61 16.54
C ARG A 100 13.29 4.37 17.06
N ALA A 101 12.80 3.20 16.66
CA ALA A 101 13.49 1.94 16.88
C ALA A 101 14.93 1.99 16.32
N LYS A 102 15.84 1.28 16.97
CA LYS A 102 17.26 1.27 16.61
C LYS A 102 17.64 0.05 15.77
N ASP A 103 16.80 -0.96 15.76
CA ASP A 103 17.03 -2.21 15.03
C ASP A 103 15.72 -2.74 14.41
N LEU A 104 15.86 -3.68 13.46
CA LEU A 104 14.74 -4.38 12.81
C LEU A 104 13.91 -5.16 13.83
N LEU A 105 12.59 -5.10 13.69
CA LEU A 105 11.59 -5.79 14.52
C LEU A 105 11.59 -5.38 16.01
N GLU A 106 12.35 -4.35 16.39
CA GLU A 106 12.28 -3.80 17.74
C GLU A 106 10.90 -3.22 18.05
N LEU A 107 10.29 -2.56 17.05
CA LEU A 107 8.93 -2.05 17.12
C LEU A 107 8.22 -2.18 15.78
N VAL A 108 7.07 -2.83 15.78
CA VAL A 108 6.19 -2.98 14.62
C VAL A 108 4.91 -2.17 14.85
N HIS A 109 4.60 -1.26 13.94
CA HIS A 109 3.33 -0.54 13.94
C HIS A 109 2.28 -1.33 13.19
N SER A 110 1.08 -1.44 13.75
CA SER A 110 -0.06 -2.11 13.12
C SER A 110 -1.27 -1.20 13.08
N ASP A 111 -2.04 -1.31 11.99
CA ASP A 111 -3.30 -0.58 11.82
C ASP A 111 -4.23 -1.33 10.86
N VAL A 112 -5.53 -1.32 11.18
CA VAL A 112 -6.58 -1.95 10.38
C VAL A 112 -7.34 -0.91 9.60
N GLY A 113 -7.37 -1.05 8.28
CA GLY A 113 -8.15 -0.21 7.37
C GLY A 113 -9.44 -0.89 6.92
N GLY A 114 -10.51 -0.12 6.77
CA GLY A 114 -11.82 -0.57 6.32
C GLY A 114 -12.93 -0.35 7.35
N PRO A 115 -14.20 -0.76 7.07
CA PRO A 115 -14.57 -1.46 5.84
C PRO A 115 -14.47 -0.56 4.61
N MET A 116 -14.04 -1.16 3.50
CA MET A 116 -14.04 -0.48 2.21
C MET A 116 -15.46 -0.47 1.65
N SER A 117 -15.85 0.64 1.01
CA SER A 117 -17.21 0.82 0.45
C SER A 117 -17.59 -0.22 -0.62
N ILE A 118 -16.61 -0.81 -1.27
CA ILE A 118 -16.78 -1.87 -2.28
C ILE A 118 -15.86 -3.03 -1.93
N GLN A 119 -16.42 -4.23 -1.89
CA GLN A 119 -15.62 -5.45 -1.66
C GLN A 119 -14.57 -5.64 -2.75
N ALA A 120 -13.36 -6.03 -2.35
CA ALA A 120 -12.34 -6.47 -3.30
C ALA A 120 -12.70 -7.81 -3.93
N LYS A 121 -12.07 -8.12 -5.05
CA LYS A 121 -12.09 -9.47 -5.60
C LYS A 121 -11.62 -10.47 -4.53
N GLY A 122 -12.42 -11.53 -4.33
CA GLY A 122 -12.21 -12.49 -3.22
C GLY A 122 -13.02 -12.19 -1.96
N GLY A 123 -13.86 -11.12 -1.96
CA GLY A 123 -14.78 -10.81 -0.85
C GLY A 123 -14.14 -10.11 0.33
N TYR A 124 -13.01 -9.44 0.13
CA TYR A 124 -12.32 -8.70 1.19
C TYR A 124 -12.91 -7.29 1.36
N GLU A 125 -13.10 -6.88 2.61
CA GLU A 125 -13.59 -5.55 2.99
C GLU A 125 -12.58 -4.76 3.83
N TYR A 126 -11.65 -5.46 4.45
CA TYR A 126 -10.64 -4.90 5.35
C TYR A 126 -9.23 -5.25 4.89
N PHE A 127 -8.29 -4.54 5.42
CA PHE A 127 -6.87 -4.88 5.33
C PHE A 127 -6.17 -4.52 6.64
N ILE A 128 -5.09 -5.20 6.94
CA ILE A 128 -4.19 -4.87 8.05
C ILE A 128 -2.80 -4.60 7.50
N THR A 129 -2.14 -3.61 8.06
CA THR A 129 -0.74 -3.30 7.75
C THR A 129 0.13 -3.52 8.97
N PHE A 130 1.31 -4.05 8.72
CA PHE A 130 2.41 -4.10 9.68
C PHE A 130 3.58 -3.33 9.11
N THR A 131 4.15 -2.40 9.87
CA THR A 131 5.26 -1.56 9.41
C THR A 131 6.36 -1.57 10.46
N ASP A 132 7.52 -2.06 10.10
CA ASP A 132 8.70 -1.98 10.96
C ASP A 132 9.12 -0.53 11.17
N ASP A 133 9.35 -0.13 12.42
CA ASP A 133 9.67 1.27 12.74
C ASP A 133 11.06 1.66 12.28
N TYR A 134 12.01 0.74 12.29
CA TYR A 134 13.40 1.00 11.89
C TYR A 134 13.55 1.13 10.38
N SER A 135 13.17 0.12 9.62
CA SER A 135 13.32 0.09 8.15
C SER A 135 12.19 0.80 7.41
N ARG A 136 11.04 1.00 8.05
CA ARG A 136 9.78 1.42 7.40
C ARG A 136 9.28 0.44 6.35
N PHE A 137 9.83 -0.77 6.31
CA PHE A 137 9.32 -1.83 5.46
C PHE A 137 7.92 -2.24 5.95
N GLY A 138 7.00 -2.42 5.01
CA GLY A 138 5.59 -2.69 5.34
C GLY A 138 5.09 -3.96 4.70
N TYR A 139 4.17 -4.61 5.40
CA TYR A 139 3.40 -5.77 4.94
C TYR A 139 1.92 -5.40 4.95
N VAL A 140 1.16 -6.00 4.03
CA VAL A 140 -0.30 -5.80 3.96
C VAL A 140 -1.00 -7.12 3.69
N TYR A 141 -2.02 -7.39 4.50
CA TYR A 141 -2.88 -8.57 4.37
C TYR A 141 -4.33 -8.14 4.18
N LEU A 142 -5.03 -8.78 3.24
CA LEU A 142 -6.45 -8.57 3.03
C LEU A 142 -7.25 -9.45 3.97
N MET A 143 -8.35 -8.92 4.50
CA MET A 143 -9.23 -9.60 5.43
C MET A 143 -10.70 -9.44 5.01
N LYS A 144 -11.52 -10.44 5.26
CA LYS A 144 -12.99 -10.35 5.12
C LYS A 144 -13.60 -9.70 6.34
N TRP A 145 -13.05 -9.99 7.51
CA TRP A 145 -13.54 -9.54 8.81
C TRP A 145 -12.41 -8.99 9.68
N LYS A 146 -12.70 -8.02 10.52
CA LYS A 146 -11.71 -7.43 11.44
C LYS A 146 -11.09 -8.43 12.41
N PHE A 147 -11.85 -9.43 12.84
CA PHE A 147 -11.37 -10.44 13.79
C PHE A 147 -10.27 -11.34 13.21
N GLU A 148 -10.07 -11.35 11.88
CA GLU A 148 -8.96 -12.08 11.25
C GLU A 148 -7.58 -11.43 11.55
N ALA A 149 -7.56 -10.24 12.15
CA ALA A 149 -6.33 -9.50 12.44
C ALA A 149 -5.31 -10.33 13.23
N PHE A 150 -5.78 -11.13 14.19
CA PHE A 150 -4.93 -12.02 14.97
C PHE A 150 -4.27 -13.11 14.11
N GLU A 151 -5.02 -13.77 13.23
CA GLU A 151 -4.45 -14.78 12.33
C GLU A 151 -3.45 -14.14 11.35
N LYS A 152 -3.75 -12.94 10.84
CA LYS A 152 -2.84 -12.20 9.97
C LYS A 152 -1.58 -11.75 10.70
N PHE A 153 -1.65 -11.46 11.98
CA PHE A 153 -0.45 -11.21 12.78
C PHE A 153 0.43 -12.47 12.91
N LYS A 154 -0.16 -13.64 13.09
CA LYS A 154 0.60 -14.90 13.13
C LYS A 154 1.28 -15.21 11.79
N GLU A 155 0.57 -14.99 10.67
CA GLU A 155 1.14 -15.12 9.32
C GLU A 155 2.34 -14.16 9.15
N PHE A 156 2.14 -12.88 9.44
CA PHE A 156 3.18 -11.86 9.38
C PHE A 156 4.40 -12.21 10.23
N ARG A 157 4.17 -12.58 11.49
CA ARG A 157 5.25 -12.95 12.41
C ARG A 157 6.08 -14.10 11.87
N ALA A 158 5.42 -15.18 11.44
CA ALA A 158 6.11 -16.35 10.89
C ALA A 158 6.95 -15.98 9.65
N GLU A 159 6.40 -15.11 8.78
CA GLU A 159 7.09 -14.64 7.59
C GLU A 159 8.36 -13.85 7.95
N VAL A 160 8.22 -12.80 8.78
CA VAL A 160 9.35 -11.89 9.04
C VAL A 160 10.41 -12.50 9.95
N GLU A 161 10.02 -13.29 10.95
CA GLU A 161 10.98 -13.94 11.84
C GLU A 161 11.81 -14.98 11.08
N ASN A 162 11.21 -15.71 10.12
CA ASN A 162 11.93 -16.64 9.26
C ASN A 162 12.85 -15.93 8.26
N GLN A 163 12.41 -14.81 7.67
CA GLN A 163 13.19 -14.07 6.69
C GLN A 163 14.39 -13.35 7.32
N LEU A 164 14.22 -12.78 8.50
CA LEU A 164 15.22 -11.93 9.13
C LEU A 164 16.06 -12.64 10.19
N GLY A 165 15.64 -13.83 10.66
CA GLY A 165 16.26 -14.52 11.78
C GLY A 165 16.19 -13.74 13.10
N LYS A 166 15.27 -12.78 13.20
CA LYS A 166 15.03 -11.92 14.37
C LYS A 166 13.61 -12.10 14.88
N ARG A 167 13.40 -11.84 16.18
CA ARG A 167 12.07 -11.86 16.79
C ARG A 167 11.47 -10.47 16.87
N ILE A 168 10.15 -10.38 16.83
CA ILE A 168 9.41 -9.15 17.10
C ILE A 168 9.46 -8.88 18.61
N ASN A 169 9.97 -7.71 19.01
CA ASN A 169 10.04 -7.32 20.42
C ASN A 169 8.76 -6.62 20.89
N ALA A 170 8.21 -5.73 20.07
CA ALA A 170 7.01 -4.98 20.44
C ALA A 170 6.10 -4.73 19.23
N ILE A 171 4.79 -4.66 19.49
CA ILE A 171 3.78 -4.22 18.54
C ILE A 171 3.08 -2.98 19.10
N LEU A 172 2.95 -1.94 18.28
CA LEU A 172 2.18 -0.73 18.58
C LEU A 172 0.94 -0.70 17.68
N SER A 173 -0.23 -0.67 18.31
CA SER A 173 -1.52 -0.56 17.62
C SER A 173 -2.41 0.49 18.28
N ASP A 174 -3.51 0.83 17.64
CA ASP A 174 -4.59 1.54 18.30
C ASP A 174 -5.34 0.65 19.31
N CYS A 175 -6.30 1.23 20.03
CA CYS A 175 -7.18 0.49 20.94
C CYS A 175 -8.35 -0.19 20.21
N GLY A 176 -8.18 -0.62 18.96
CA GLY A 176 -9.20 -1.37 18.24
C GLY A 176 -9.57 -2.67 18.95
N GLY A 177 -10.86 -3.04 18.89
CA GLY A 177 -11.37 -4.25 19.54
C GLY A 177 -10.64 -5.53 19.11
N GLU A 178 -10.12 -5.54 17.89
CA GLU A 178 -9.34 -6.63 17.29
C GLU A 178 -8.04 -6.94 18.04
N TYR A 179 -7.39 -5.93 18.63
CA TYR A 179 -6.16 -6.08 19.43
C TYR A 179 -6.45 -6.36 20.91
N LEU A 180 -7.69 -6.16 21.35
CA LEU A 180 -8.10 -6.36 22.74
C LEU A 180 -8.61 -7.77 23.03
N ILE A 181 -8.72 -8.61 22.00
CA ILE A 181 -9.13 -10.01 22.13
C ILE A 181 -8.15 -10.76 23.05
N ARG A 182 -8.70 -11.51 23.98
CA ARG A 182 -7.91 -12.24 24.98
C ARG A 182 -6.86 -13.13 24.34
N ASP A 183 -7.25 -13.92 23.35
CA ASP A 183 -6.35 -14.85 22.66
C ASP A 183 -5.16 -14.14 22.02
N PHE A 184 -5.35 -12.91 21.49
CA PHE A 184 -4.26 -12.13 20.93
C PHE A 184 -3.30 -11.66 22.03
N LYS A 185 -3.82 -11.15 23.14
CA LYS A 185 -2.99 -10.73 24.29
C LYS A 185 -2.21 -11.89 24.89
N ASP A 186 -2.88 -13.02 25.11
CA ASP A 186 -2.27 -14.23 25.65
C ASP A 186 -1.15 -14.73 24.72
N TYR A 187 -1.38 -14.71 23.39
CA TYR A 187 -0.38 -15.05 22.39
C TYR A 187 0.85 -14.12 22.43
N LEU A 188 0.64 -12.81 22.51
CA LEU A 188 1.75 -11.84 22.60
C LEU A 188 2.57 -12.09 23.87
N THR A 189 1.91 -12.30 25.01
CA THR A 189 2.55 -12.58 26.29
C THR A 189 3.35 -13.88 26.27
N GLN A 190 2.78 -14.96 25.72
CA GLN A 190 3.46 -16.27 25.59
C GLN A 190 4.70 -16.22 24.70
N ASN A 191 4.74 -15.26 23.76
CA ASN A 191 5.85 -15.08 22.85
C ASN A 191 6.76 -13.90 23.21
N GLU A 192 6.63 -13.37 24.43
CA GLU A 192 7.44 -12.26 24.96
C GLU A 192 7.37 -10.98 24.12
N ILE A 193 6.25 -10.76 23.37
CA ILE A 193 6.04 -9.57 22.56
C ILE A 193 5.31 -8.52 23.38
N VAL A 194 5.91 -7.35 23.54
CA VAL A 194 5.32 -6.23 24.27
C VAL A 194 4.20 -5.60 23.46
N SER A 195 2.97 -5.64 23.97
CA SER A 195 1.84 -4.91 23.39
C SER A 195 1.83 -3.46 23.87
N GLN A 196 2.00 -2.52 22.93
CA GLN A 196 1.86 -1.09 23.18
C GLN A 196 0.57 -0.62 22.53
N LEU A 197 -0.37 -0.12 23.34
CA LEU A 197 -1.60 0.45 22.84
C LEU A 197 -1.52 1.98 22.92
N THR A 198 -1.93 2.65 21.86
CA THR A 198 -2.04 4.12 21.89
C THR A 198 -3.14 4.53 22.86
N ALA A 199 -2.93 5.61 23.61
CA ALA A 199 -3.99 6.11 24.49
C ALA A 199 -5.24 6.50 23.68
N PRO A 200 -6.45 6.28 24.23
CA PRO A 200 -7.68 6.70 23.57
C PRO A 200 -7.63 8.18 23.18
N ARG A 201 -8.05 8.51 21.96
CA ARG A 201 -8.04 9.88 21.38
C ARG A 201 -6.65 10.50 21.17
N THR A 202 -5.60 9.69 21.13
CA THR A 202 -4.25 10.15 20.75
C THR A 202 -3.77 9.45 19.48
N PRO A 203 -4.40 9.68 18.31
CA PRO A 203 -4.01 9.05 17.04
C PRO A 203 -2.54 9.35 16.67
N GLN A 204 -2.00 10.40 17.25
CA GLN A 204 -0.63 10.85 17.04
C GLN A 204 0.43 9.80 17.41
N GLN A 205 0.13 8.88 18.33
CA GLN A 205 1.06 7.84 18.77
C GLN A 205 1.19 6.71 17.73
N ASN A 206 0.15 6.41 16.94
CA ASN A 206 0.21 5.46 15.81
C ASN A 206 0.41 6.15 14.45
N GLY A 207 0.93 7.37 14.45
CA GLY A 207 1.07 8.20 13.25
C GLY A 207 1.94 7.59 12.13
N VAL A 208 2.73 6.54 12.42
CA VAL A 208 3.50 5.81 11.41
C VAL A 208 2.56 4.93 10.58
N ALA A 209 1.77 4.08 11.21
CA ALA A 209 0.83 3.19 10.53
C ALA A 209 -0.29 3.98 9.84
N GLU A 210 -0.89 4.98 10.52
CA GLU A 210 -1.92 5.84 9.91
C GLU A 210 -1.42 6.56 8.66
N ARG A 211 -0.20 7.12 8.71
CA ARG A 211 0.40 7.77 7.54
C ARG A 211 0.67 6.76 6.43
N ARG A 212 1.12 5.55 6.78
CA ARG A 212 1.33 4.48 5.81
C ARG A 212 0.03 4.11 5.12
N ASN A 213 -1.02 3.86 5.88
CA ASN A 213 -2.35 3.51 5.36
C ASN A 213 -2.92 4.62 4.48
N ARG A 214 -2.78 5.88 4.88
CA ARG A 214 -3.18 7.02 4.06
C ARG A 214 -2.45 7.05 2.72
N ASN A 215 -1.12 6.91 2.72
CA ASN A 215 -0.33 6.89 1.50
C ASN A 215 -0.73 5.73 0.58
N LEU A 216 -0.96 4.54 1.15
CA LEU A 216 -1.42 3.37 0.40
C LEU A 216 -2.77 3.65 -0.27
N LEU A 217 -3.75 4.16 0.45
CA LEU A 217 -5.07 4.47 -0.08
C LEU A 217 -5.03 5.60 -1.13
N GLU A 218 -4.17 6.60 -0.95
CA GLU A 218 -3.95 7.65 -1.96
C GLU A 218 -3.39 7.05 -3.26
N MET A 219 -2.42 6.13 -3.16
CA MET A 219 -1.87 5.43 -4.32
C MET A 219 -2.91 4.53 -5.00
N VAL A 220 -3.67 3.77 -4.21
CA VAL A 220 -4.75 2.91 -4.72
C VAL A 220 -5.77 3.73 -5.51
N ARG A 221 -6.25 4.86 -4.95
CA ARG A 221 -7.19 5.74 -5.64
C ARG A 221 -6.61 6.29 -6.94
N SER A 222 -5.36 6.78 -6.89
CA SER A 222 -4.69 7.32 -8.08
C SER A 222 -4.48 6.27 -9.17
N MET A 223 -4.08 5.03 -8.79
CA MET A 223 -3.90 3.93 -9.74
C MET A 223 -5.23 3.50 -10.36
N LEU A 224 -6.29 3.39 -9.55
CA LEU A 224 -7.62 3.00 -10.04
C LEU A 224 -8.26 4.12 -10.89
N SER A 225 -8.10 5.38 -10.53
CA SER A 225 -8.56 6.52 -11.34
C SER A 225 -7.86 6.58 -12.68
N TYR A 226 -6.57 6.23 -12.74
CA TYR A 226 -5.80 6.19 -13.98
C TYR A 226 -6.15 4.97 -14.85
N SER A 227 -6.50 3.86 -14.25
CA SER A 227 -6.84 2.61 -14.95
C SER A 227 -8.32 2.56 -15.33
N THR A 228 -8.67 1.64 -16.25
CA THR A 228 -10.07 1.31 -16.57
C THR A 228 -10.61 0.18 -15.69
N LEU A 229 -9.85 -0.27 -14.69
CA LEU A 229 -10.22 -1.38 -13.84
C LEU A 229 -11.34 -0.99 -12.86
N PRO A 230 -12.28 -1.90 -12.59
CA PRO A 230 -13.30 -1.69 -11.56
C PRO A 230 -12.69 -1.46 -10.18
N VAL A 231 -13.36 -0.67 -9.33
CA VAL A 231 -12.91 -0.38 -7.96
C VAL A 231 -12.68 -1.65 -7.14
N SER A 232 -13.40 -2.75 -7.42
CA SER A 232 -13.20 -4.05 -6.76
C SER A 232 -11.78 -4.64 -6.92
N PHE A 233 -10.92 -4.05 -7.76
CA PHE A 233 -9.51 -4.40 -7.87
C PHE A 233 -8.62 -3.68 -6.83
N TRP A 234 -9.20 -2.92 -5.90
CA TRP A 234 -8.44 -2.18 -4.90
C TRP A 234 -7.49 -3.07 -4.08
N GLY A 235 -7.84 -4.34 -3.84
CA GLY A 235 -6.97 -5.26 -3.09
C GLY A 235 -5.65 -5.56 -3.82
N TYR A 236 -5.68 -5.68 -5.16
CA TYR A 236 -4.47 -5.83 -5.97
C TYR A 236 -3.67 -4.53 -6.01
N ALA A 237 -4.35 -3.41 -6.24
CA ALA A 237 -3.72 -2.09 -6.22
C ALA A 237 -3.04 -1.81 -4.87
N LEU A 238 -3.64 -2.24 -3.74
CA LEU A 238 -3.10 -2.08 -2.40
C LEU A 238 -1.80 -2.88 -2.20
N LYS A 239 -1.78 -4.14 -2.64
CA LYS A 239 -0.56 -4.97 -2.61
C LYS A 239 0.55 -4.38 -3.48
N THR A 240 0.21 -3.91 -4.67
CA THR A 240 1.14 -3.22 -5.57
C THR A 240 1.68 -1.93 -4.94
N ALA A 241 0.81 -1.12 -4.32
CA ALA A 241 1.21 0.10 -3.63
C ALA A 241 2.18 -0.19 -2.48
N MET A 242 1.92 -1.25 -1.69
CA MET A 242 2.81 -1.67 -0.61
C MET A 242 4.18 -2.06 -1.15
N HIS A 243 4.21 -2.88 -2.20
CA HIS A 243 5.45 -3.30 -2.85
C HIS A 243 6.27 -2.10 -3.35
N ILE A 244 5.64 -1.17 -4.08
CA ILE A 244 6.29 0.06 -4.56
C ILE A 244 6.83 0.90 -3.39
N LEU A 245 6.05 1.06 -2.32
CA LEU A 245 6.49 1.84 -1.15
C LEU A 245 7.68 1.19 -0.42
N ASN A 246 7.82 -0.13 -0.49
CA ASN A 246 8.97 -0.83 0.08
C ASN A 246 10.23 -0.68 -0.78
N LEU A 247 10.08 -0.60 -2.11
CA LEU A 247 11.20 -0.41 -3.04
C LEU A 247 11.71 1.04 -3.09
N VAL A 248 10.84 2.02 -2.81
CA VAL A 248 11.19 3.43 -2.97
C VAL A 248 11.70 4.02 -1.67
N PRO A 249 12.96 4.48 -1.60
CA PRO A 249 13.55 5.08 -0.41
C PRO A 249 12.70 6.24 0.14
N SER A 250 12.59 6.32 1.45
CA SER A 250 11.91 7.44 2.12
C SER A 250 12.93 8.38 2.77
N LYS A 251 12.52 9.63 3.05
CA LYS A 251 13.39 10.62 3.70
C LYS A 251 13.91 10.16 5.07
N SER A 252 13.23 9.22 5.71
CA SER A 252 13.51 8.75 7.05
C SER A 252 14.36 7.48 7.11
N ILE A 253 14.73 6.90 5.96
CA ILE A 253 15.57 5.69 5.90
C ILE A 253 16.90 6.12 5.32
N PRO A 254 18.04 5.98 6.05
CA PRO A 254 19.35 6.05 5.44
C PRO A 254 19.45 4.93 4.40
N ASN A 255 20.09 5.20 3.27
CA ASN A 255 20.35 4.20 2.25
C ASN A 255 21.07 2.99 2.90
N THR A 256 20.46 1.83 2.79
CA THR A 256 21.12 0.54 3.02
C THR A 256 21.71 0.07 1.72
#